data_a701a41ee463e2a5f89cf9712140feda
#
_entry.id   a701a41ee463e2a5f89cf9712140feda
#
_cell.length_a   1.000
_cell.length_b   1.000
_cell.length_c   1.000
_cell.angle_alpha   90.00
_cell.angle_beta   90.00
_cell.angle_gamma   90.00
#
_symmetry.space_group_name_H-M   'P 1'
#
loop_
_entity.id
_entity.type
_entity.pdbx_description
1 polymer ?
#
loop_
_entity_poly.entity_id
_entity_poly.type
_entity_poly.pdbx_seq_one_letter_code
_entity_poly.pdbx_strand_id
1 'polypeptide(L)'
;MKIGLFIPCYINAIYPGVGVASYKLLTSLGLDVDYPLDQTCCGQPMANGGFEKDSTELAKRMEGLFEKYDYVVGPSASCVVFVKEHYPRLLNREEHACISSRIYEICEFLHDVVKVDKLNASFPHKVSIHNSCHGERLLHLSS
;
A
#
# COMPACT_ATOMS: atom_id res chain seq x y z
N MET A 1 4.83 -17.45 -0.04
CA MET A 1 4.25 -16.12 0.24
C MET A 1 4.41 -15.28 -1.02
N LYS A 2 3.31 -14.95 -1.64
CA LYS A 2 3.28 -14.16 -2.88
C LYS A 2 2.75 -12.76 -2.58
N ILE A 3 3.52 -11.74 -2.96
CA ILE A 3 3.25 -10.35 -2.65
C ILE A 3 2.80 -9.60 -3.91
N GLY A 4 1.66 -8.94 -3.83
CA GLY A 4 1.21 -7.99 -4.84
C GLY A 4 1.73 -6.58 -4.50
N LEU A 5 2.55 -6.01 -5.36
CA LEU A 5 3.04 -4.63 -5.18
C LEU A 5 2.01 -3.64 -5.70
N PHE A 6 1.46 -2.85 -4.78
CA PHE A 6 0.52 -1.79 -5.08
C PHE A 6 1.25 -0.44 -5.19
N ILE A 7 1.33 0.11 -6.40
CA ILE A 7 1.90 1.44 -6.63
C ILE A 7 0.77 2.43 -6.91
N PRO A 8 0.48 3.33 -5.96
CA PRO A 8 -0.56 4.34 -6.13
C PRO A 8 -0.41 5.18 -7.39
N CYS A 9 -1.52 5.63 -7.92
CA CYS A 9 -1.57 6.37 -9.19
C CYS A 9 -0.65 7.60 -9.22
N TYR A 10 -0.58 8.37 -8.14
CA TYR A 10 0.27 9.56 -8.07
C TYR A 10 1.77 9.20 -8.01
N ILE A 11 2.13 8.09 -7.36
CA ILE A 11 3.52 7.61 -7.36
C ILE A 11 3.91 7.16 -8.76
N ASN A 12 3.06 6.39 -9.41
CA ASN A 12 3.32 5.93 -10.77
C ASN A 12 3.46 7.10 -11.77
N ALA A 13 2.66 8.14 -11.61
CA ALA A 13 2.65 9.30 -12.51
C ALA A 13 3.79 10.30 -12.25
N ILE A 14 4.12 10.56 -10.97
CA ILE A 14 5.01 11.66 -10.59
C ILE A 14 6.36 11.14 -10.07
N TYR A 15 6.36 10.03 -9.34
CA TYR A 15 7.54 9.46 -8.70
C TYR A 15 7.76 7.98 -9.04
N PRO A 16 7.83 7.60 -10.32
CA PRO A 16 7.91 6.19 -10.71
C PRO A 16 9.15 5.48 -10.14
N GLY A 17 10.21 6.22 -9.85
CA GLY A 17 11.40 5.70 -9.18
C GLY A 17 11.14 5.10 -7.80
N VAL A 18 10.12 5.59 -7.08
CA VAL A 18 9.71 5.01 -5.78
C VAL A 18 9.13 3.62 -5.97
N GLY A 19 8.32 3.42 -7.01
CA GLY A 19 7.78 2.09 -7.35
C GLY A 19 8.87 1.10 -7.70
N VAL A 20 9.84 1.51 -8.52
CA VAL A 20 11.01 0.69 -8.88
C VAL A 20 11.86 0.36 -7.65
N ALA A 21 12.11 1.34 -6.78
CA ALA A 21 12.87 1.14 -5.55
C ALA A 21 12.16 0.16 -4.60
N SER A 22 10.85 0.27 -4.46
CA SER A 22 10.03 -0.64 -3.65
C SER A 22 10.12 -2.08 -4.16
N TYR A 23 10.00 -2.28 -5.46
CA TYR A 23 10.15 -3.60 -6.09
C TYR A 23 11.54 -4.19 -5.85
N LYS A 24 12.60 -3.39 -6.10
CA LYS A 24 13.98 -3.82 -5.88
C LYS A 24 14.27 -4.15 -4.42
N LEU A 25 13.77 -3.35 -3.49
CA LEU A 25 13.95 -3.58 -2.06
C LEU A 25 13.34 -4.93 -1.65
N LEU A 26 12.07 -5.13 -1.95
CA LEU A 26 11.37 -6.36 -1.56
C LEU A 26 11.98 -7.61 -2.22
N THR A 27 12.34 -7.54 -3.49
CA THR A 27 13.00 -8.67 -4.19
C THR A 27 14.41 -8.93 -3.69
N SER A 28 15.18 -7.92 -3.28
CA SER A 28 16.50 -8.08 -2.70
C SER A 28 16.49 -8.82 -1.35
N LEU A 29 15.35 -8.81 -0.68
CA LEU A 29 15.10 -9.57 0.56
C LEU A 29 14.64 -11.01 0.30
N GLY A 30 14.65 -11.45 -0.96
CA GLY A 30 14.26 -12.81 -1.34
C GLY A 30 12.76 -13.04 -1.40
N LEU A 31 11.95 -11.98 -1.41
CA LEU A 31 10.49 -12.08 -1.47
C LEU A 31 9.99 -12.27 -2.90
N ASP A 32 8.93 -13.07 -3.06
CA ASP A 32 8.24 -13.28 -4.35
C ASP A 32 7.25 -12.14 -4.59
N VAL A 33 7.66 -11.17 -5.40
CA VAL A 33 6.92 -9.93 -5.65
C VAL A 33 6.44 -9.88 -7.09
N ASP A 34 5.16 -9.68 -7.26
CA ASP A 34 4.51 -9.45 -8.55
C ASP A 34 3.94 -8.02 -8.61
N TYR A 35 4.02 -7.41 -9.79
CA TYR A 35 3.44 -6.10 -10.06
C TYR A 35 2.32 -6.23 -11.09
N PRO A 36 1.04 -6.27 -10.66
CA PRO A 36 -0.07 -6.31 -11.60
C PRO A 36 -0.13 -5.04 -12.45
N LEU A 37 -0.08 -5.18 -13.77
CA LEU A 37 -0.04 -4.04 -14.70
C LEU A 37 -1.36 -3.27 -14.79
N ASP A 38 -2.48 -3.92 -14.49
CA ASP A 38 -3.82 -3.33 -14.60
C ASP A 38 -4.26 -2.52 -13.36
N GLN A 39 -3.29 -2.11 -12.54
CA GLN A 39 -3.57 -1.31 -11.35
C GLN A 39 -4.19 0.03 -11.69
N THR A 40 -5.09 0.48 -10.80
CA THR A 40 -5.74 1.77 -10.86
C THR A 40 -5.59 2.52 -9.54
N CYS A 41 -6.27 3.66 -9.43
CA CYS A 41 -6.36 4.41 -8.19
C CYS A 41 -7.07 3.58 -7.10
N CYS A 42 -6.69 3.78 -5.83
CA CYS A 42 -7.39 3.18 -4.68
C CYS A 42 -8.82 3.71 -4.50
N GLY A 43 -9.15 4.86 -5.09
CA GLY A 43 -10.44 5.51 -4.97
C GLY A 43 -10.53 6.62 -3.92
N GLN A 44 -9.47 6.88 -3.15
CA GLN A 44 -9.46 7.90 -2.10
C GLN A 44 -9.87 9.31 -2.59
N PRO A 45 -9.37 9.84 -3.73
CA PRO A 45 -9.77 11.16 -4.18
C PRO A 45 -11.26 11.26 -4.51
N MET A 46 -11.86 10.22 -5.06
CA MET A 46 -13.28 10.14 -5.37
C MET A 46 -14.12 10.14 -4.09
N ALA A 47 -13.74 9.32 -3.12
CA ALA A 47 -14.42 9.26 -1.83
C ALA A 47 -14.33 10.61 -1.08
N ASN A 48 -13.14 11.23 -1.07
CA ASN A 48 -12.95 12.55 -0.46
C ASN A 48 -13.75 13.66 -1.16
N GLY A 49 -13.95 13.53 -2.46
CA GLY A 49 -14.77 14.45 -3.27
C GLY A 49 -16.28 14.21 -3.19
N GLY A 50 -16.72 13.19 -2.45
CA GLY A 50 -18.15 12.83 -2.35
C GLY A 50 -18.64 11.89 -3.46
N PHE A 51 -17.77 11.39 -4.31
CA PHE A 51 -18.09 10.44 -5.40
C PHE A 51 -17.91 8.99 -4.95
N GLU A 52 -18.66 8.60 -3.92
CA GLU A 52 -18.51 7.31 -3.26
C GLU A 52 -18.81 6.12 -4.20
N LYS A 53 -19.74 6.30 -5.14
CA LYS A 53 -20.07 5.26 -6.12
C LYS A 53 -18.88 4.95 -7.02
N ASP A 54 -18.16 5.96 -7.49
CA ASP A 54 -16.98 5.79 -8.33
C ASP A 54 -15.83 5.16 -7.54
N SER A 55 -15.70 5.54 -6.26
CA SER A 55 -14.76 4.91 -5.33
C SER A 55 -15.06 3.42 -5.13
N THR A 56 -16.32 3.05 -5.03
CA THR A 56 -16.75 1.66 -4.88
C THR A 56 -16.37 0.81 -6.10
N GLU A 57 -16.56 1.32 -7.31
CA GLU A 57 -16.16 0.59 -8.52
C GLU A 57 -14.64 0.40 -8.61
N LEU A 58 -13.85 1.41 -8.23
CA LEU A 58 -12.39 1.27 -8.12
C LEU A 58 -11.99 0.24 -7.06
N ALA A 59 -12.66 0.24 -5.92
CA ALA A 59 -12.42 -0.73 -4.85
C ALA A 59 -12.70 -2.18 -5.30
N LYS A 60 -13.79 -2.41 -6.03
CA LYS A 60 -14.10 -3.73 -6.61
C LYS A 60 -13.03 -4.21 -7.56
N ARG A 61 -12.54 -3.32 -8.43
CA ARG A 61 -11.48 -3.63 -9.37
C ARG A 61 -10.17 -3.97 -8.66
N MET A 62 -9.79 -3.17 -7.68
CA MET A 62 -8.59 -3.41 -6.87
C MET A 62 -8.69 -4.72 -6.09
N GLU A 63 -9.83 -4.99 -5.48
CA GLU A 63 -10.08 -6.25 -4.76
C GLU A 63 -9.86 -7.45 -5.68
N GLY A 64 -10.49 -7.48 -6.87
CA GLY A 64 -10.34 -8.57 -7.83
C GLY A 64 -8.91 -8.72 -8.35
N LEU A 65 -8.18 -7.62 -8.53
CA LEU A 65 -6.81 -7.66 -9.02
C LEU A 65 -5.84 -8.24 -7.99
N PHE A 66 -6.06 -7.95 -6.70
CA PHE A 66 -5.14 -8.31 -5.62
C PHE A 66 -5.60 -9.53 -4.78
N GLU A 67 -6.75 -10.11 -5.04
CA GLU A 67 -7.27 -11.22 -4.24
C GLU A 67 -6.37 -12.47 -4.21
N LYS A 68 -5.61 -12.70 -5.29
CA LYS A 68 -4.72 -13.86 -5.45
C LYS A 68 -3.40 -13.79 -4.65
N TYR A 69 -3.10 -12.64 -4.04
CA TYR A 69 -1.86 -12.46 -3.29
C TYR A 69 -2.06 -12.68 -1.79
N ASP A 70 -1.06 -13.24 -1.14
CA ASP A 70 -1.05 -13.40 0.32
C ASP A 70 -0.99 -12.06 1.05
N TYR A 71 -0.20 -11.14 0.50
CA TYR A 71 -0.06 -9.76 0.98
C TYR A 71 -0.08 -8.77 -0.16
N VAL A 72 -0.55 -7.57 0.14
CA VAL A 72 -0.48 -6.40 -0.74
C VAL A 72 0.37 -5.35 -0.05
N VAL A 73 1.39 -4.85 -0.72
CA VAL A 73 2.33 -3.90 -0.13
C VAL A 73 2.45 -2.66 -1.01
N GLY A 74 2.35 -1.49 -0.40
CA GLY A 74 2.46 -0.23 -1.12
C GLY A 74 3.26 0.84 -0.38
N PRO A 75 4.00 1.71 -1.10
CA PRO A 75 4.84 2.74 -0.51
C PRO A 75 4.07 4.05 -0.21
N SER A 76 2.82 3.96 0.18
CA SER A 76 1.98 5.13 0.49
C SER A 76 1.05 4.84 1.65
N ALA A 77 1.34 5.43 2.79
CA ALA A 77 0.53 5.29 4.00
C ALA A 77 -0.92 5.71 3.78
N SER A 78 -1.18 6.84 3.11
CA SER A 78 -2.54 7.34 2.92
C SER A 78 -3.42 6.41 2.08
N CYS A 79 -2.86 5.86 1.00
CA CYS A 79 -3.59 4.91 0.14
C CYS A 79 -3.82 3.57 0.85
N VAL A 80 -2.82 3.08 1.58
CA VAL A 80 -2.96 1.84 2.38
C VAL A 80 -4.02 2.00 3.46
N VAL A 81 -3.99 3.10 4.20
CA VAL A 81 -5.01 3.42 5.22
C VAL A 81 -6.39 3.51 4.60
N PHE A 82 -6.52 4.17 3.45
CA PHE A 82 -7.81 4.26 2.77
C PHE A 82 -8.38 2.87 2.44
N VAL A 83 -7.55 1.96 1.93
CA VAL A 83 -7.97 0.58 1.67
C VAL A 83 -8.36 -0.15 2.96
N LYS A 84 -7.53 -0.05 4.01
CA LYS A 84 -7.81 -0.69 5.31
C LYS A 84 -9.15 -0.24 5.90
N GLU A 85 -9.40 1.06 5.95
CA GLU A 85 -10.53 1.66 6.68
C GLU A 85 -11.83 1.70 5.86
N HIS A 86 -11.74 1.88 4.55
CA HIS A 86 -12.93 2.16 3.74
C HIS A 86 -13.42 1.00 2.87
N TYR A 87 -12.54 0.09 2.42
CA TYR A 87 -12.95 -1.00 1.53
C TYR A 87 -13.98 -1.94 2.14
N PRO A 88 -13.92 -2.36 3.41
CA PRO A 88 -14.97 -3.20 3.99
C PRO A 88 -16.35 -2.57 3.85
N ARG A 89 -16.46 -1.27 4.15
CA ARG A 89 -17.71 -0.52 4.01
C ARG A 89 -18.12 -0.32 2.55
N LEU A 90 -17.21 0.11 1.69
CA LEU A 90 -17.49 0.34 0.26
C LEU A 90 -17.93 -0.93 -0.46
N LEU A 91 -17.37 -2.08 -0.09
CA LEU A 91 -17.67 -3.37 -0.70
C LEU A 91 -18.79 -4.13 0.03
N ASN A 92 -19.28 -3.60 1.16
CA ASN A 92 -20.24 -4.28 2.03
C ASN A 92 -19.78 -5.70 2.37
N ARG A 93 -18.53 -5.84 2.82
CA ARG A 93 -17.89 -7.10 3.17
C ARG A 93 -17.25 -7.02 4.55
N GLU A 94 -17.09 -8.18 5.18
CA GLU A 94 -16.28 -8.30 6.39
C GLU A 94 -14.80 -8.00 6.09
N GLU A 95 -14.12 -7.38 7.04
CA GLU A 95 -12.72 -6.95 6.89
C GLU A 95 -11.80 -8.12 6.45
N HIS A 96 -11.94 -9.28 7.07
CA HIS A 96 -11.13 -10.46 6.75
C HIS A 96 -11.38 -11.03 5.35
N ALA A 97 -12.50 -10.70 4.72
CA ALA A 97 -12.83 -11.12 3.35
C ALA A 97 -12.32 -10.16 2.28
N CYS A 98 -11.65 -9.07 2.68
CA CYS A 98 -11.12 -8.04 1.80
C CYS A 98 -9.59 -8.01 1.82
N ILE A 99 -8.99 -7.39 0.83
CA ILE A 99 -7.54 -7.10 0.84
C ILE A 99 -7.15 -6.15 1.99
N SER A 100 -8.11 -5.44 2.57
CA SER A 100 -7.92 -4.57 3.74
C SER A 100 -7.24 -5.27 4.93
N SER A 101 -7.48 -6.57 5.13
CA SER A 101 -6.87 -7.36 6.19
C SER A 101 -5.41 -7.75 5.93
N ARG A 102 -4.94 -7.62 4.69
CA ARG A 102 -3.60 -8.05 4.27
C ARG A 102 -2.83 -7.04 3.43
N ILE A 103 -3.28 -5.78 3.43
CA ILE A 103 -2.55 -4.67 2.81
C ILE A 103 -1.71 -3.95 3.87
N TYR A 104 -0.46 -3.62 3.51
CA TYR A 104 0.51 -2.99 4.39
C TYR A 104 1.23 -1.85 3.69
N GLU A 105 1.56 -0.82 4.45
CA GLU A 105 2.59 0.12 4.05
C GLU A 105 3.95 -0.58 4.09
N ILE A 106 4.88 -0.20 3.20
CA ILE A 106 6.13 -0.94 3.02
C ILE A 106 6.97 -1.06 4.29
N CYS A 107 7.07 -0.01 5.11
CA CYS A 107 7.82 -0.05 6.36
C CYS A 107 7.10 -0.92 7.41
N GLU A 108 5.78 -0.80 7.50
CA GLU A 108 4.93 -1.66 8.34
C GLU A 108 5.12 -3.14 7.95
N PHE A 109 5.09 -3.44 6.66
CA PHE A 109 5.29 -4.80 6.16
C PHE A 109 6.66 -5.38 6.51
N LEU A 110 7.71 -4.60 6.31
CA LEU A 110 9.08 -5.03 6.63
C LEU A 110 9.24 -5.30 8.12
N HIS A 111 8.70 -4.45 8.97
CA HIS A 111 8.79 -4.61 10.42
C HIS A 111 7.88 -5.73 10.95
N ASP A 112 6.59 -5.69 10.59
CA ASP A 112 5.58 -6.54 11.24
C ASP A 112 5.48 -7.95 10.64
N VAL A 113 5.72 -8.09 9.34
CA VAL A 113 5.58 -9.36 8.62
C VAL A 113 6.93 -10.00 8.34
N VAL A 114 7.85 -9.27 7.72
CA VAL A 114 9.17 -9.79 7.34
C VAL A 114 10.13 -9.84 8.51
N LYS A 115 9.90 -9.04 9.56
CA LYS A 115 10.76 -8.93 10.76
C LYS A 115 12.17 -8.43 10.43
N VAL A 116 12.25 -7.47 9.52
CA VAL A 116 13.51 -6.79 9.15
C VAL A 116 13.50 -5.37 9.72
N ASP A 117 14.32 -5.15 10.73
CA ASP A 117 14.46 -3.84 11.38
C ASP A 117 15.66 -3.04 10.86
N LYS A 118 16.57 -3.71 10.15
CA LYS A 118 17.79 -3.08 9.65
C LYS A 118 18.10 -3.54 8.24
N LEU A 119 18.32 -2.58 7.37
CA LEU A 119 18.76 -2.83 5.99
C LEU A 119 20.26 -2.53 5.86
N ASN A 120 20.94 -3.27 4.99
CA ASN A 120 22.31 -2.96 4.60
C ASN A 120 22.30 -1.84 3.56
N ALA A 121 21.95 -0.64 4.02
CA ALA A 121 21.82 0.56 3.20
C ALA A 121 22.50 1.74 3.86
N SER A 122 22.97 2.67 3.06
CA SER A 122 23.60 3.92 3.51
C SER A 122 23.05 5.11 2.71
N PHE A 123 22.74 6.17 3.42
CA PHE A 123 22.36 7.44 2.83
C PHE A 123 23.11 8.57 3.56
N PRO A 124 24.31 8.97 3.07
CA PRO A 124 25.23 9.85 3.79
C PRO A 124 24.80 11.33 3.72
N HIS A 125 23.55 11.60 4.01
CA HIS A 125 22.99 12.94 4.02
C HIS A 125 22.17 13.18 5.29
N LYS A 126 22.06 14.44 5.68
CA LYS A 126 21.14 14.81 6.77
C LYS A 126 19.72 14.71 6.26
N VAL A 127 18.88 14.04 7.01
CA VAL A 127 17.47 13.86 6.68
C VAL A 127 16.59 14.24 7.87
N SER A 128 15.37 14.64 7.60
CA SER A 128 14.30 14.75 8.59
C SER A 128 13.11 13.94 8.14
N ILE A 129 12.36 13.42 9.09
CA ILE A 129 11.15 12.63 8.83
C ILE A 129 9.94 13.51 9.04
N HIS A 130 9.06 13.55 8.04
CA HIS A 130 7.73 14.10 8.17
C HIS A 130 6.71 12.97 8.10
N ASN A 131 6.12 12.65 9.25
CA ASN A 131 5.08 11.64 9.32
C ASN A 131 3.78 12.19 8.72
N SER A 132 3.18 11.46 7.80
CA SER A 132 1.85 11.81 7.29
C SER A 132 0.80 11.63 8.39
N CYS A 133 -0.26 12.46 8.36
CA CYS A 133 -1.35 12.37 9.34
C CYS A 133 -1.97 10.97 9.42
N HIS A 134 -2.20 10.33 8.27
CA HIS A 134 -2.75 8.98 8.22
C HIS A 134 -1.74 7.92 8.69
N GLY A 135 -0.48 8.05 8.34
CA GLY A 135 0.57 7.12 8.78
C GLY A 135 0.74 7.14 10.29
N GLU A 136 0.76 8.34 10.89
CA GLU A 136 0.92 8.49 12.34
C GLU A 136 -0.33 8.07 13.12
N ARG A 137 -1.51 8.51 12.69
CA ARG A 137 -2.76 8.31 13.44
C ARG A 137 -3.36 6.91 13.29
N LEU A 138 -3.22 6.29 12.14
CA LEU A 138 -3.94 5.06 11.79
C LEU A 138 -3.04 3.85 11.59
N LEU A 139 -1.79 4.03 11.17
CA LEU A 139 -0.79 2.96 11.11
C LEU A 139 0.18 2.99 12.28
N HIS A 140 0.09 4.00 13.16
CA HIS A 140 0.98 4.19 14.32
C HIS A 140 2.47 4.22 13.93
N LEU A 141 2.76 4.71 12.71
CA LEU A 141 4.13 4.89 12.22
C LEU A 141 4.70 6.15 12.87
N SER A 142 5.33 5.99 14.03
CA SER A 142 6.06 7.06 14.71
C SER A 142 7.56 6.91 14.50
N SER A 143 8.24 8.02 14.39
CA SER A 143 9.71 8.09 14.36
C SER A 143 10.34 7.76 15.71
#